data_cbe42c0b383fc6971ea39f27b3d0ea75
#
_entry.id   cbe42c0b383fc6971ea39f27b3d0ea75
#
_cell.length_a   1.000
_cell.length_b   1.000
_cell.length_c   1.000
_cell.angle_alpha   90.00
_cell.angle_beta   90.00
_cell.angle_gamma   90.00
#
_symmetry.space_group_name_H-M   'P 1'
#
loop_
_entity.id
_entity.type
_entity.pdbx_description
1 polymer ?
#
loop_
_entity_poly.entity_id
_entity_poly.type
_entity_poly.pdbx_seq_one_letter_code
_entity_poly.pdbx_strand_id
1 'polypeptide(L)'
;MKVNKFTKEKSEFEERVVEIARVSRVVKGGRRIRFRILVVIGDQKGRVGYGIAKATEIATGVKKAVSLAKKHLITVPIIADTIPYQVTQEFGSARILLKPAPIGTSIVAGGVVRIIAELVGIKNLVSKVLGTANKINNVKAVFAALSSFDPERVEQAKKQMEKLKNPKSEVQNPKQTKSKKDQIKSNKKVSNLEN
;
A
#
# COMPACT_ATOMS: atom_id res chain seq x y z
N MET A 1 44.84 -21.54 8.29
CA MET A 1 43.58 -21.26 8.99
C MET A 1 42.57 -20.72 7.99
N LYS A 2 41.53 -21.48 7.66
CA LYS A 2 40.46 -21.05 6.74
C LYS A 2 39.48 -20.21 7.52
N VAL A 3 39.43 -18.90 7.22
CA VAL A 3 38.41 -17.99 7.76
C VAL A 3 37.09 -18.36 7.10
N ASN A 4 36.19 -18.99 7.88
CA ASN A 4 34.81 -19.23 7.47
C ASN A 4 34.14 -17.88 7.26
N LYS A 5 33.99 -17.42 6.00
CA LYS A 5 33.06 -16.37 5.64
C LYS A 5 31.65 -16.87 5.98
N PHE A 6 31.12 -16.41 7.10
CA PHE A 6 29.69 -16.50 7.36
C PHE A 6 28.95 -15.73 6.25
N THR A 7 28.55 -16.41 5.22
CA THR A 7 27.56 -15.91 4.26
C THR A 7 26.27 -15.75 5.03
N LYS A 8 25.98 -14.50 5.43
CA LYS A 8 24.70 -14.11 6.02
C LYS A 8 23.65 -14.44 4.94
N GLU A 9 22.91 -15.53 5.14
CA GLU A 9 21.77 -15.85 4.29
C GLU A 9 20.90 -14.60 4.17
N LYS A 10 20.72 -14.12 2.96
CA LYS A 10 19.94 -12.92 2.69
C LYS A 10 18.52 -13.24 3.10
N SER A 11 18.07 -12.72 4.25
CA SER A 11 16.70 -12.93 4.72
C SER A 11 15.73 -12.48 3.60
N GLU A 12 14.76 -13.32 3.28
CA GLU A 12 13.75 -13.07 2.24
C GLU A 12 12.97 -11.76 2.50
N PHE A 13 12.91 -11.33 3.75
CA PHE A 13 12.20 -10.15 4.21
C PHE A 13 13.18 -9.11 4.80
N GLU A 14 13.01 -7.86 4.40
CA GLU A 14 13.63 -6.72 5.06
C GLU A 14 12.84 -6.40 6.33
N GLU A 15 13.56 -6.15 7.43
CA GLU A 15 12.97 -5.88 8.75
C GLU A 15 13.26 -4.44 9.16
N ARG A 16 12.23 -3.69 9.56
CA ARG A 16 12.38 -2.33 10.12
C ARG A 16 11.66 -2.18 11.44
N VAL A 17 12.38 -1.67 12.43
CA VAL A 17 11.83 -1.33 13.73
C VAL A 17 11.17 0.05 13.63
N VAL A 18 9.86 0.11 13.88
CA VAL A 18 9.07 1.36 13.85
C VAL A 18 9.15 2.08 15.20
N GLU A 19 9.11 1.31 16.31
CA GLU A 19 9.12 1.87 17.66
C GLU A 19 9.64 0.89 18.68
N ILE A 20 10.43 1.42 19.63
CA ILE A 20 10.80 0.74 20.86
C ILE A 20 10.32 1.63 22.02
N ALA A 21 9.41 1.12 22.84
CA ALA A 21 8.91 1.83 24.01
C ALA A 21 9.21 1.04 25.29
N ARG A 22 9.75 1.74 26.30
CA ARG A 22 9.95 1.17 27.63
C ARG A 22 8.62 1.20 28.37
N VAL A 23 8.10 0.04 28.76
CA VAL A 23 6.84 -0.12 29.48
C VAL A 23 7.08 -0.73 30.84
N SER A 24 6.36 -0.29 31.85
CA SER A 24 6.48 -0.81 33.21
C SER A 24 5.14 -1.36 33.70
N ARG A 25 5.20 -2.42 34.49
CA ARG A 25 4.07 -2.95 35.26
C ARG A 25 4.40 -2.83 36.76
N VAL A 26 3.52 -2.18 37.48
CA VAL A 26 3.63 -2.09 38.95
C VAL A 26 3.28 -3.45 39.55
N VAL A 27 4.08 -3.92 40.50
CA VAL A 27 3.88 -5.14 41.27
C VAL A 27 4.09 -4.85 42.73
N LYS A 28 3.69 -5.76 43.63
CA LYS A 28 4.01 -5.68 45.08
C LYS A 28 5.55 -5.62 45.22
N GLY A 29 6.07 -4.54 45.78
CA GLY A 29 7.51 -4.32 45.97
C GLY A 29 8.24 -3.58 44.84
N GLY A 30 7.56 -3.06 43.79
CA GLY A 30 8.23 -2.22 42.79
C GLY A 30 7.64 -2.27 41.39
N ARG A 31 8.50 -2.04 40.38
CA ARG A 31 8.11 -1.99 38.96
C ARG A 31 8.92 -3.00 38.15
N ARG A 32 8.23 -3.81 37.34
CA ARG A 32 8.87 -4.68 36.35
C ARG A 32 8.88 -3.95 35.01
N ILE A 33 10.08 -3.68 34.49
CA ILE A 33 10.31 -2.98 33.24
C ILE A 33 10.43 -3.97 32.09
N ARG A 34 9.81 -3.66 30.93
CA ARG A 34 9.92 -4.40 29.67
C ARG A 34 10.00 -3.44 28.51
N PHE A 35 10.50 -3.92 27.38
CA PHE A 35 10.49 -3.18 26.13
C PHE A 35 9.37 -3.70 25.24
N ARG A 36 8.51 -2.78 24.77
CA ARG A 36 7.52 -3.05 23.73
C ARG A 36 8.12 -2.64 22.41
N ILE A 37 8.17 -3.56 21.47
CA ILE A 37 8.82 -3.40 20.17
C ILE A 37 7.79 -3.62 19.11
N LEU A 38 7.71 -2.67 18.15
CA LEU A 38 6.87 -2.71 16.97
C LEU A 38 7.79 -2.85 15.75
N VAL A 39 7.68 -3.96 15.04
CA VAL A 39 8.46 -4.27 13.83
C VAL A 39 7.52 -4.42 12.65
N VAL A 40 7.96 -3.97 11.49
CA VAL A 40 7.34 -4.24 10.20
C VAL A 40 8.36 -4.99 9.34
N ILE A 41 7.89 -5.99 8.60
CA ILE A 41 8.70 -6.75 7.64
C ILE A 41 8.05 -6.67 6.25
N GLY A 42 8.86 -6.72 5.20
CA GLY A 42 8.36 -6.74 3.82
C GLY A 42 9.39 -7.31 2.85
N ASP A 43 8.95 -7.74 1.69
CA ASP A 43 9.78 -8.32 0.64
C ASP A 43 10.01 -7.38 -0.56
N GLN A 44 9.47 -6.15 -0.49
CA GLN A 44 9.46 -5.17 -1.59
C GLN A 44 8.76 -5.68 -2.87
N LYS A 45 7.96 -6.76 -2.75
CA LYS A 45 7.20 -7.39 -3.85
C LYS A 45 5.70 -7.44 -3.55
N GLY A 46 5.23 -6.60 -2.64
CA GLY A 46 3.83 -6.50 -2.26
C GLY A 46 3.46 -7.27 -0.99
N ARG A 47 4.34 -8.08 -0.40
CA ARG A 47 4.05 -8.77 0.86
C ARG A 47 4.60 -7.98 2.04
N VAL A 48 3.78 -7.75 3.05
CA VAL A 48 4.15 -7.01 4.26
C VAL A 48 3.46 -7.58 5.49
N GLY A 49 4.13 -7.52 6.64
CA GLY A 49 3.59 -7.96 7.90
C GLY A 49 4.06 -7.07 9.06
N TYR A 50 3.31 -7.04 10.14
CA TYR A 50 3.74 -6.36 11.35
C TYR A 50 3.65 -7.27 12.58
N GLY A 51 4.51 -7.02 13.55
CA GLY A 51 4.52 -7.73 14.82
C GLY A 51 4.77 -6.80 15.98
N ILE A 52 4.08 -7.07 17.09
CA ILE A 52 4.24 -6.36 18.36
C ILE A 52 4.64 -7.36 19.41
N ALA A 53 5.79 -7.15 20.06
CA ALA A 53 6.25 -8.01 21.13
C ALA A 53 6.66 -7.21 22.37
N LYS A 54 6.60 -7.86 23.55
CA LYS A 54 7.15 -7.35 24.80
C LYS A 54 8.20 -8.32 25.29
N ALA A 55 9.39 -7.82 25.63
CA ALA A 55 10.49 -8.61 26.16
C ALA A 55 11.26 -7.82 27.22
N THR A 56 12.09 -8.51 27.98
CA THR A 56 13.02 -7.89 28.94
C THR A 56 14.22 -7.26 28.22
N GLU A 57 14.62 -7.86 27.11
CA GLU A 57 15.73 -7.46 26.28
C GLU A 57 15.25 -7.09 24.87
N ILE A 58 15.87 -6.08 24.25
CA ILE A 58 15.47 -5.57 22.94
C ILE A 58 15.72 -6.62 21.84
N ALA A 59 16.89 -7.25 21.82
CA ALA A 59 17.25 -8.22 20.78
C ALA A 59 16.28 -9.42 20.74
N THR A 60 15.96 -9.99 21.89
CA THR A 60 14.98 -11.07 22.05
C THR A 60 13.58 -10.61 21.64
N GLY A 61 13.23 -9.35 21.94
CA GLY A 61 11.96 -8.76 21.59
C GLY A 61 11.79 -8.53 20.07
N VAL A 62 12.85 -8.10 19.37
CA VAL A 62 12.85 -7.96 17.90
C VAL A 62 12.61 -9.32 17.23
N LYS A 63 13.39 -10.35 17.61
CA LYS A 63 13.22 -11.73 17.09
C LYS A 63 11.79 -12.23 17.26
N LYS A 64 11.19 -12.01 18.43
CA LYS A 64 9.80 -12.39 18.73
C LYS A 64 8.80 -11.59 17.87
N ALA A 65 9.01 -10.29 17.71
CA ALA A 65 8.15 -9.45 16.88
C ALA A 65 8.20 -9.85 15.40
N VAL A 66 9.39 -10.14 14.88
CA VAL A 66 9.59 -10.64 13.50
C VAL A 66 8.87 -11.98 13.29
N SER A 67 9.00 -12.92 14.22
CA SER A 67 8.29 -14.22 14.15
C SER A 67 6.77 -14.04 14.13
N LEU A 68 6.23 -13.07 14.87
CA LEU A 68 4.81 -12.71 14.83
C LEU A 68 4.42 -12.04 13.51
N ALA A 69 5.26 -11.15 12.99
CA ALA A 69 5.02 -10.48 11.72
C ALA A 69 4.96 -11.46 10.54
N LYS A 70 5.83 -12.49 10.52
CA LYS A 70 5.83 -13.57 9.51
C LYS A 70 4.54 -14.40 9.51
N LYS A 71 3.82 -14.47 10.64
CA LYS A 71 2.53 -15.20 10.74
C LYS A 71 1.35 -14.38 10.18
N HIS A 72 1.47 -13.07 10.10
CA HIS A 72 0.41 -12.13 9.70
C HIS A 72 0.83 -11.30 8.47
N LEU A 73 1.26 -12.01 7.42
CA LEU A 73 1.60 -11.38 6.14
C LEU A 73 0.33 -11.08 5.36
N ILE A 74 0.27 -9.91 4.77
CA ILE A 74 -0.76 -9.51 3.79
C ILE A 74 -0.11 -9.27 2.44
N THR A 75 -0.87 -9.47 1.37
CA THR A 75 -0.46 -9.16 0.00
C THR A 75 -1.20 -7.94 -0.49
N VAL A 76 -0.45 -6.94 -0.93
CA VAL A 76 -0.95 -5.64 -1.38
C VAL A 76 -0.85 -5.57 -2.90
N PRO A 77 -1.92 -5.24 -3.62
CA PRO A 77 -1.86 -5.05 -5.07
C PRO A 77 -1.13 -3.75 -5.40
N ILE A 78 -0.03 -3.85 -6.14
CA ILE A 78 0.74 -2.70 -6.64
C ILE A 78 0.46 -2.55 -8.14
N ILE A 79 0.12 -1.34 -8.58
CA ILE A 79 -0.14 -1.00 -9.98
C ILE A 79 0.72 0.20 -10.35
N ALA A 80 1.60 0.05 -11.35
CA ALA A 80 2.50 1.13 -11.81
C ALA A 80 3.27 1.82 -10.65
N ASP A 81 3.84 1.02 -9.74
CA ASP A 81 4.61 1.48 -8.56
C ASP A 81 3.79 2.30 -7.53
N THR A 82 2.46 2.23 -7.58
CA THR A 82 1.55 2.92 -6.64
C THR A 82 0.38 2.01 -6.21
N ILE A 83 -0.51 2.54 -5.36
CA ILE A 83 -1.74 1.87 -4.94
C ILE A 83 -2.84 2.00 -6.01
N PRO A 84 -3.80 1.05 -6.08
CA PRO A 84 -4.84 1.04 -7.10
C PRO A 84 -5.75 2.26 -7.10
N TYR A 85 -6.22 2.68 -5.93
CA TYR A 85 -7.13 3.82 -5.75
C TYR A 85 -6.98 4.43 -4.36
N GLN A 86 -7.59 5.61 -4.17
CA GLN A 86 -7.58 6.29 -2.89
C GLN A 86 -8.40 5.53 -1.84
N VAL A 87 -7.82 5.38 -0.65
CA VAL A 87 -8.48 4.76 0.50
C VAL A 87 -8.31 5.64 1.73
N THR A 88 -9.39 5.78 2.49
CA THR A 88 -9.38 6.36 3.84
C THR A 88 -9.83 5.26 4.81
N GLN A 89 -9.01 4.97 5.80
CA GLN A 89 -9.29 3.93 6.78
C GLN A 89 -9.06 4.43 8.18
N GLU A 90 -9.89 3.94 9.11
CA GLU A 90 -9.80 4.26 10.53
C GLU A 90 -9.51 3.00 11.35
N PHE A 91 -8.73 3.16 12.40
CA PHE A 91 -8.52 2.15 13.43
C PHE A 91 -8.40 2.83 14.80
N GLY A 92 -9.43 2.68 15.63
CA GLY A 92 -9.55 3.43 16.88
C GLY A 92 -9.56 4.94 16.62
N SER A 93 -8.62 5.67 17.22
CA SER A 93 -8.47 7.11 17.02
C SER A 93 -7.53 7.49 15.85
N ALA A 94 -6.95 6.51 15.13
CA ALA A 94 -6.12 6.75 13.97
C ALA A 94 -6.95 6.75 12.70
N ARG A 95 -6.83 7.82 11.90
CA ARG A 95 -7.41 7.93 10.57
C ARG A 95 -6.27 8.14 9.57
N ILE A 96 -6.22 7.35 8.52
CA ILE A 96 -5.17 7.42 7.50
C ILE A 96 -5.81 7.58 6.12
N LEU A 97 -5.30 8.54 5.37
CA LEU A 97 -5.64 8.77 3.97
C LEU A 97 -4.44 8.32 3.12
N LEU A 98 -4.69 7.42 2.17
CA LEU A 98 -3.74 6.98 1.16
C LEU A 98 -4.26 7.41 -0.21
N LYS A 99 -3.43 8.07 -1.01
CA LYS A 99 -3.74 8.50 -2.38
C LYS A 99 -2.68 7.96 -3.34
N PRO A 100 -3.07 7.40 -4.50
CA PRO A 100 -2.12 7.07 -5.54
C PRO A 100 -1.45 8.35 -6.06
N ALA A 101 -0.19 8.23 -6.44
CA ALA A 101 0.59 9.33 -6.97
C ALA A 101 1.17 8.98 -8.35
N PRO A 102 1.34 9.97 -9.26
CA PRO A 102 1.97 9.75 -10.54
C PRO A 102 3.44 9.37 -10.37
N ILE A 103 3.99 8.74 -11.41
CA ILE A 103 5.41 8.34 -11.45
C ILE A 103 6.30 9.58 -11.27
N GLY A 104 7.29 9.48 -10.38
CA GLY A 104 8.22 10.57 -10.05
C GLY A 104 7.87 11.39 -8.81
N THR A 105 6.67 11.20 -8.22
CA THR A 105 6.28 11.91 -6.98
C THR A 105 7.03 11.41 -5.76
N SER A 106 7.53 10.15 -5.77
CA SER A 106 8.13 9.51 -4.62
C SER A 106 7.13 9.27 -3.46
N ILE A 107 7.61 8.87 -2.29
CA ILE A 107 6.76 8.62 -1.12
C ILE A 107 6.66 9.89 -0.26
N VAL A 108 5.51 10.56 -0.32
CA VAL A 108 5.16 11.69 0.54
C VAL A 108 4.24 11.22 1.66
N ALA A 109 4.82 10.80 2.79
CA ALA A 109 4.10 10.11 3.85
C ALA A 109 4.66 10.41 5.25
N GLY A 110 3.83 10.25 6.28
CA GLY A 110 4.28 10.22 7.67
C GLY A 110 5.21 9.03 7.93
N GLY A 111 6.11 9.12 8.92
CA GLY A 111 7.20 8.16 9.13
C GLY A 111 6.76 6.68 9.17
N VAL A 112 5.64 6.38 9.84
CA VAL A 112 5.10 5.01 9.91
C VAL A 112 4.64 4.51 8.54
N VAL A 113 3.87 5.34 7.80
CA VAL A 113 3.35 4.98 6.48
C VAL A 113 4.48 4.85 5.47
N ARG A 114 5.50 5.73 5.54
CA ARG A 114 6.67 5.67 4.67
C ARG A 114 7.43 4.35 4.82
N ILE A 115 7.72 3.94 6.06
CA ILE A 115 8.40 2.66 6.34
C ILE A 115 7.61 1.48 5.76
N ILE A 116 6.28 1.47 5.93
CA ILE A 116 5.44 0.40 5.41
C ILE A 116 5.43 0.41 3.88
N ALA A 117 5.26 1.58 3.25
CA ALA A 117 5.24 1.72 1.79
C ALA A 117 6.56 1.27 1.13
N GLU A 118 7.70 1.63 1.72
CA GLU A 118 9.03 1.21 1.28
C GLU A 118 9.19 -0.33 1.37
N LEU A 119 8.76 -0.94 2.49
CA LEU A 119 8.83 -2.39 2.69
C LEU A 119 7.85 -3.17 1.79
N VAL A 120 6.72 -2.59 1.42
CA VAL A 120 5.79 -3.15 0.42
C VAL A 120 6.40 -3.10 -0.98
N GLY A 121 7.24 -2.10 -1.28
CA GLY A 121 7.81 -1.84 -2.60
C GLY A 121 7.05 -0.80 -3.41
N ILE A 122 6.20 0.01 -2.77
CA ILE A 122 5.52 1.14 -3.39
C ILE A 122 6.55 2.28 -3.56
N LYS A 123 6.63 2.86 -4.76
CA LYS A 123 7.56 3.96 -5.05
C LYS A 123 6.89 5.34 -5.04
N ASN A 124 5.60 5.40 -5.38
CA ASN A 124 4.87 6.66 -5.51
C ASN A 124 3.59 6.61 -4.67
N LEU A 125 3.54 7.42 -3.60
CA LEU A 125 2.41 7.44 -2.67
C LEU A 125 2.32 8.79 -1.99
N VAL A 126 1.12 9.33 -1.91
CA VAL A 126 0.81 10.49 -1.04
C VAL A 126 -0.08 10.02 0.10
N SER A 127 0.30 10.31 1.33
CA SER A 127 -0.51 9.97 2.49
C SER A 127 -0.54 11.07 3.55
N LYS A 128 -1.62 11.05 4.32
CA LYS A 128 -1.77 11.92 5.50
C LYS A 128 -2.30 11.10 6.67
N VAL A 129 -1.61 11.21 7.81
CA VAL A 129 -2.10 10.70 9.09
C VAL A 129 -2.96 11.79 9.72
N LEU A 130 -4.22 11.46 9.97
CA LEU A 130 -5.22 12.30 10.62
C LEU A 130 -5.59 11.64 11.96
N GLY A 131 -5.81 12.42 12.99
CA GLY A 131 -6.15 11.90 14.32
C GLY A 131 -4.93 11.72 15.21
N THR A 132 -4.63 10.50 15.63
CA THR A 132 -3.61 10.25 16.66
C THR A 132 -2.18 10.07 16.13
N ALA A 133 -1.20 10.47 16.95
CA ALA A 133 0.22 10.17 16.70
C ALA A 133 0.65 8.76 17.16
N ASN A 134 -0.25 7.93 17.75
CA ASN A 134 0.07 6.60 18.24
C ASN A 134 0.49 5.67 17.09
N LYS A 135 1.78 5.30 17.07
CA LYS A 135 2.37 4.51 16.00
C LYS A 135 1.73 3.14 15.84
N ILE A 136 1.29 2.49 16.93
CA ILE A 136 0.64 1.18 16.88
C ILE A 136 -0.71 1.28 16.14
N ASN A 137 -1.54 2.28 16.49
CA ASN A 137 -2.82 2.48 15.85
C ASN A 137 -2.64 2.85 14.38
N ASN A 138 -1.64 3.69 14.08
CA ASN A 138 -1.31 4.07 12.72
C ASN A 138 -0.86 2.86 11.88
N VAL A 139 -0.01 1.97 12.41
CA VAL A 139 0.35 0.71 11.70
C VAL A 139 -0.90 -0.10 11.42
N LYS A 140 -1.76 -0.35 12.41
CA LYS A 140 -2.98 -1.14 12.24
C LYS A 140 -3.94 -0.51 11.22
N ALA A 141 -4.10 0.82 11.23
CA ALA A 141 -4.92 1.53 10.26
C ALA A 141 -4.37 1.42 8.83
N VAL A 142 -3.03 1.54 8.64
CA VAL A 142 -2.40 1.31 7.33
C VAL A 142 -2.63 -0.12 6.85
N PHE A 143 -2.43 -1.12 7.71
CA PHE A 143 -2.65 -2.53 7.36
C PHE A 143 -4.11 -2.80 7.01
N ALA A 144 -5.06 -2.22 7.75
CA ALA A 144 -6.47 -2.31 7.42
C ALA A 144 -6.77 -1.67 6.06
N ALA A 145 -6.18 -0.50 5.76
CA ALA A 145 -6.31 0.18 4.47
C ALA A 145 -5.74 -0.66 3.31
N LEU A 146 -4.56 -1.25 3.50
CA LEU A 146 -3.92 -2.08 2.48
C LEU A 146 -4.64 -3.42 2.25
N SER A 147 -5.33 -3.94 3.25
CA SER A 147 -6.16 -5.16 3.15
C SER A 147 -7.56 -4.91 2.59
N SER A 148 -8.03 -3.66 2.54
CA SER A 148 -9.38 -3.30 2.10
C SER A 148 -9.52 -3.11 0.60
N PHE A 149 -8.47 -3.37 -0.19
CA PHE A 149 -8.55 -3.25 -1.65
C PHE A 149 -9.43 -4.33 -2.26
N ASP A 150 -10.54 -3.92 -2.87
CA ASP A 150 -11.47 -4.79 -3.57
C ASP A 150 -10.83 -5.30 -4.87
N PRO A 151 -10.83 -6.63 -5.14
CA PRO A 151 -10.19 -7.20 -6.32
C PRO A 151 -10.80 -6.68 -7.63
N GLU A 152 -12.13 -6.47 -7.69
CA GLU A 152 -12.82 -5.95 -8.87
C GLU A 152 -12.38 -4.51 -9.21
N ARG A 153 -12.28 -3.64 -8.22
CA ARG A 153 -11.78 -2.26 -8.39
C ARG A 153 -10.30 -2.23 -8.76
N VAL A 154 -9.52 -3.16 -8.24
CA VAL A 154 -8.10 -3.31 -8.61
C VAL A 154 -7.96 -3.66 -10.09
N GLU A 155 -8.79 -4.56 -10.63
CA GLU A 155 -8.78 -4.89 -12.05
C GLU A 155 -9.23 -3.72 -12.93
N GLN A 156 -10.24 -2.97 -12.51
CA GLN A 156 -10.68 -1.76 -13.21
C GLN A 156 -9.56 -0.71 -13.25
N ALA A 157 -8.87 -0.49 -12.13
CA ALA A 157 -7.73 0.43 -12.06
C ALA A 157 -6.57 -0.01 -12.96
N LYS A 158 -6.28 -1.32 -13.05
CA LYS A 158 -5.29 -1.87 -13.98
C LYS A 158 -5.66 -1.56 -15.43
N LYS A 159 -6.90 -1.84 -15.84
CA LYS A 159 -7.40 -1.57 -17.20
C LYS A 159 -7.36 -0.08 -17.56
N GLN A 160 -7.69 0.81 -16.61
CA GLN A 160 -7.59 2.26 -16.84
C GLN A 160 -6.14 2.73 -17.02
N MET A 161 -5.21 2.23 -16.20
CA MET A 161 -3.78 2.57 -16.34
C MET A 161 -3.17 2.03 -17.62
N GLU A 162 -3.60 0.86 -18.08
CA GLU A 162 -3.15 0.27 -19.35
C GLU A 162 -3.63 1.06 -20.57
N LYS A 163 -4.87 1.57 -20.55
CA LYS A 163 -5.41 2.50 -21.56
C LYS A 163 -4.62 3.82 -21.60
N LEU A 164 -4.21 4.35 -20.45
CA LEU A 164 -3.39 5.58 -20.38
C LEU A 164 -1.95 5.38 -20.89
N LYS A 165 -1.40 4.17 -20.75
CA LYS A 165 -0.07 3.82 -21.30
C LYS A 165 -0.07 3.65 -22.81
N ASN A 166 -1.21 3.26 -23.42
CA ASN A 166 -1.38 3.03 -24.86
C ASN A 166 -2.46 3.94 -25.46
N PRO A 167 -2.25 5.27 -25.59
CA PRO A 167 -3.25 6.17 -26.17
C PRO A 167 -3.44 5.99 -27.67
N LYS A 168 -2.66 5.11 -28.34
CA LYS A 168 -2.71 4.89 -29.80
C LYS A 168 -3.77 3.90 -30.26
N SER A 169 -4.50 3.20 -29.40
CA SER A 169 -5.47 2.18 -29.80
C SER A 169 -6.91 2.71 -30.05
N GLU A 170 -7.20 3.98 -29.77
CA GLU A 170 -8.54 4.58 -29.98
C GLU A 170 -8.57 5.78 -30.93
N VAL A 171 -7.59 5.95 -31.80
CA VAL A 171 -7.79 6.83 -32.97
C VAL A 171 -8.60 6.03 -33.99
N GLN A 172 -9.87 5.79 -33.70
CA GLN A 172 -10.86 5.47 -34.70
C GLN A 172 -11.00 6.72 -35.63
N ASN A 173 -10.64 6.51 -36.88
CA ASN A 173 -10.65 7.51 -37.94
C ASN A 173 -11.88 8.42 -37.87
N PRO A 174 -11.74 9.74 -37.72
CA PRO A 174 -12.87 10.66 -37.72
C PRO A 174 -13.53 10.78 -39.13
N LYS A 175 -13.01 10.08 -40.13
CA LYS A 175 -13.57 10.04 -41.51
C LYS A 175 -14.79 9.12 -41.68
N GLN A 176 -15.01 8.13 -40.76
CA GLN A 176 -16.18 7.23 -40.92
C GLN A 176 -17.46 7.73 -40.24
N THR A 177 -17.38 8.73 -39.38
CA THR A 177 -18.58 9.31 -38.76
C THR A 177 -19.26 10.41 -39.59
N LYS A 178 -18.56 11.00 -40.58
CA LYS A 178 -19.17 11.95 -41.50
C LYS A 178 -20.04 11.28 -42.58
N SER A 179 -19.64 10.12 -43.09
CA SER A 179 -20.40 9.41 -44.15
C SER A 179 -21.74 8.84 -43.64
N LYS A 180 -21.86 8.46 -42.37
CA LYS A 180 -23.14 7.98 -41.79
C LYS A 180 -24.12 9.12 -41.48
N LYS A 181 -23.65 10.32 -41.16
CA LYS A 181 -24.55 11.49 -40.96
C LYS A 181 -25.08 12.05 -42.25
N ASP A 182 -24.34 11.96 -43.35
CA ASP A 182 -24.78 12.45 -44.67
C ASP A 182 -25.77 11.48 -45.32
N GLN A 183 -25.65 10.18 -45.12
CA GLN A 183 -26.63 9.17 -45.55
C GLN A 183 -27.97 9.24 -44.80
N ILE A 184 -27.96 9.62 -43.54
CA ILE A 184 -29.20 9.79 -42.75
C ILE A 184 -29.93 11.08 -43.13
N LYS A 185 -29.22 12.13 -43.60
CA LYS A 185 -29.83 13.36 -44.08
C LYS A 185 -30.42 13.24 -45.49
N SER A 186 -29.81 12.42 -46.36
CA SER A 186 -30.35 12.18 -47.73
C SER A 186 -31.62 11.32 -47.68
N ASN A 187 -31.71 10.31 -46.82
CA ASN A 187 -32.91 9.47 -46.68
C ASN A 187 -34.11 10.20 -46.05
N LYS A 188 -33.85 11.24 -45.20
CA LYS A 188 -34.93 12.07 -44.64
C LYS A 188 -35.50 13.12 -45.61
N LYS A 189 -34.77 13.43 -46.71
CA LYS A 189 -35.22 14.38 -47.72
C LYS A 189 -36.07 13.73 -48.80
N VAL A 190 -35.92 12.41 -49.00
CA VAL A 190 -36.71 11.66 -50.01
C VAL A 190 -38.09 11.26 -49.43
N SER A 191 -38.23 11.00 -48.17
CA SER A 191 -39.53 10.67 -47.54
C SER A 191 -40.48 11.86 -47.32
N ASN A 192 -40.04 13.10 -47.52
CA ASN A 192 -40.88 14.32 -47.43
C ASN A 192 -41.33 14.87 -48.79
N LEU A 193 -41.13 14.13 -49.89
CA LEU A 193 -41.55 14.52 -51.24
C LEU A 193 -42.66 13.63 -51.81
N GLU A 194 -43.13 12.66 -51.02
CA GLU A 194 -44.23 11.73 -51.39
C GLU A 194 -45.48 11.85 -50.51
N ASN A 195 -45.74 13.04 -49.90
CA ASN A 195 -47.04 13.35 -49.27
C ASN A 195 -47.50 14.72 -49.70
#